data_4b5b7783c63ac5d10899cdf2b8e12e13
#
_entry.id   4b5b7783c63ac5d10899cdf2b8e12e13
#
_cell.length_a   1.000
_cell.length_b   1.000
_cell.length_c   1.000
_cell.angle_alpha   90.00
_cell.angle_beta   90.00
_cell.angle_gamma   90.00
#
_symmetry.space_group_name_H-M   'P 1'
#
loop_
_entity.id
_entity.type
_entity.pdbx_description
1 polymer ?
#
loop_
_entity_poly.entity_id
_entity_poly.type
_entity_poly.pdbx_seq_one_letter_code
_entity_poly.pdbx_strand_id
1 'polypeptide(L)'
;RYNISKTDRLDIFYRGKSVQPSMTNLLNVVDNSNPLNIAGGNPGLKPAWNDLLHAFYNAYNAERQQGTMAYANFNHTRNAISTLMVYDAATGRRFTRPENISGNWNAAAGLTYNTPIDKQKVFTLSTSTNTAFTRNVGFVSTPSTPLFNGTPTIEQLNTLFSTAATEKNVSHVLTLGENLDLAYRQPMWDIALNGRVNYQHSRASLQSTTQLDTWSFSYGMTGNLNLPFGMSFSSDIRMQSRRGFSAASMNTNELIWNAQISQSFLRDRSLTVTLQFDDILSQQS
;
A
#
# COMPACT_ATOMS: atom_id res chain seq x y z
N ARG A 1 -25.37 -10.08 5.61
CA ARG A 1 -24.97 -10.08 7.02
C ARG A 1 -25.49 -11.33 7.68
N TYR A 2 -24.62 -12.09 8.34
CA TYR A 2 -24.97 -13.32 9.03
C TYR A 2 -24.31 -13.34 10.41
N ASN A 3 -25.12 -13.47 11.46
CA ASN A 3 -24.63 -13.63 12.83
C ASN A 3 -24.52 -15.15 13.09
N ILE A 4 -23.29 -15.63 13.23
CA ILE A 4 -22.99 -17.04 13.51
C ILE A 4 -23.33 -17.34 14.99
N SER A 5 -23.00 -16.39 15.87
CA SER A 5 -23.32 -16.40 17.30
C SER A 5 -23.64 -14.97 17.77
N LYS A 6 -23.78 -14.78 19.09
CA LYS A 6 -23.95 -13.45 19.69
C LYS A 6 -22.69 -12.58 19.53
N THR A 7 -21.53 -13.21 19.41
CA THR A 7 -20.20 -12.57 19.35
C THR A 7 -19.52 -12.68 18.01
N ASP A 8 -20.04 -13.56 17.11
CA ASP A 8 -19.40 -13.87 15.85
C ASP A 8 -20.26 -13.43 14.68
N ARG A 9 -19.69 -12.64 13.82
CA ARG A 9 -20.40 -12.01 12.71
C ARG A 9 -19.62 -12.18 11.41
N LEU A 10 -20.34 -12.54 10.38
CA LEU A 10 -19.85 -12.59 9.00
C LEU A 10 -20.69 -11.64 8.12
N ASP A 11 -20.03 -10.69 7.49
CA ASP A 11 -20.64 -9.81 6.50
C ASP A 11 -20.04 -10.14 5.12
N ILE A 12 -20.89 -10.43 4.16
CA ILE A 12 -20.49 -10.60 2.76
C ILE A 12 -21.35 -9.67 1.93
N PHE A 13 -20.74 -8.90 1.06
CA PHE A 13 -21.47 -8.08 0.10
C PHE A 13 -20.75 -8.04 -1.25
N TYR A 14 -21.55 -7.86 -2.28
CA TYR A 14 -21.12 -7.57 -3.63
C TYR A 14 -21.65 -6.20 -4.03
N ARG A 15 -20.83 -5.46 -4.74
CA ARG A 15 -21.22 -4.17 -5.33
C ARG A 15 -20.63 -4.02 -6.73
N GLY A 16 -21.50 -3.83 -7.72
CA GLY A 16 -21.12 -3.41 -9.06
C GLY A 16 -21.31 -1.90 -9.21
N LYS A 17 -20.33 -1.21 -9.80
CA LYS A 17 -20.41 0.22 -10.06
C LYS A 17 -19.82 0.58 -11.42
N SER A 18 -20.58 1.37 -12.20
CA SER A 18 -20.07 2.03 -13.40
C SER A 18 -19.23 3.26 -13.04
N VAL A 19 -18.11 3.44 -13.71
CA VAL A 19 -17.23 4.62 -13.60
C VAL A 19 -17.13 5.26 -14.97
N GLN A 20 -17.62 6.49 -15.07
CA GLN A 20 -17.59 7.24 -16.30
C GLN A 20 -16.18 7.77 -16.59
N PRO A 21 -15.76 7.84 -17.87
CA PRO A 21 -14.56 8.57 -18.25
C PRO A 21 -14.66 10.05 -17.82
N SER A 22 -13.53 10.64 -17.47
CA SER A 22 -13.50 12.09 -17.20
C SER A 22 -13.73 12.88 -18.51
N MET A 23 -14.26 14.11 -18.40
CA MET A 23 -14.40 14.98 -19.56
C MET A 23 -13.07 15.18 -20.29
N THR A 24 -12.00 15.36 -19.55
CA THR A 24 -10.64 15.52 -20.10
C THR A 24 -10.23 14.33 -20.97
N ASN A 25 -10.59 13.11 -20.55
CA ASN A 25 -10.27 11.92 -21.34
C ASN A 25 -11.10 11.81 -22.63
N LEU A 26 -12.26 12.44 -22.68
CA LEU A 26 -13.16 12.39 -23.85
C LEU A 26 -12.92 13.53 -24.84
N LEU A 27 -12.19 14.58 -24.46
CA LEU A 27 -11.93 15.72 -25.35
C LEU A 27 -11.03 15.30 -26.52
N ASN A 28 -11.53 15.55 -27.74
CA ASN A 28 -10.75 15.30 -28.96
C ASN A 28 -9.80 16.46 -29.27
N VAL A 29 -8.89 16.74 -28.34
CA VAL A 29 -7.89 17.82 -28.43
C VAL A 29 -6.50 17.30 -28.08
N VAL A 30 -5.48 17.99 -28.57
CA VAL A 30 -4.08 17.70 -28.24
C VAL A 30 -3.64 18.63 -27.12
N ASP A 31 -3.14 18.04 -26.07
CA ASP A 31 -2.39 18.75 -25.02
C ASP A 31 -0.89 18.61 -25.33
N ASN A 32 -0.27 19.73 -25.67
CA ASN A 32 1.15 19.86 -25.97
C ASN A 32 1.84 20.85 -25.03
N SER A 33 1.27 21.12 -23.88
CA SER A 33 1.86 21.99 -22.86
C SER A 33 3.26 21.50 -22.42
N ASN A 34 3.51 20.21 -22.53
CA ASN A 34 4.83 19.62 -22.40
C ASN A 34 5.25 18.97 -23.75
N PRO A 35 6.24 19.55 -24.47
CA PRO A 35 6.66 19.03 -25.78
C PRO A 35 7.21 17.61 -25.78
N LEU A 36 7.66 17.11 -24.62
CA LEU A 36 8.14 15.73 -24.46
C LEU A 36 7.03 14.75 -24.07
N ASN A 37 5.86 15.25 -23.68
CA ASN A 37 4.72 14.44 -23.26
C ASN A 37 3.43 15.01 -23.87
N ILE A 38 3.10 14.56 -25.06
CA ILE A 38 1.95 15.03 -25.82
C ILE A 38 0.79 14.07 -25.58
N ALA A 39 -0.33 14.60 -25.12
CA ALA A 39 -1.51 13.83 -24.81
C ALA A 39 -2.68 14.13 -25.74
N GLY A 40 -3.43 13.10 -26.12
CA GLY A 40 -4.71 13.22 -26.82
C GLY A 40 -5.83 12.59 -26.01
N GLY A 41 -7.05 13.13 -26.11
CA GLY A 41 -8.21 12.47 -25.56
C GLY A 41 -8.75 11.38 -26.49
N ASN A 42 -9.75 10.62 -26.02
CA ASN A 42 -10.40 9.53 -26.75
C ASN A 42 -11.92 9.58 -26.58
N PRO A 43 -12.67 10.17 -27.52
CA PRO A 43 -14.13 10.20 -27.45
C PRO A 43 -14.79 8.82 -27.50
N GLY A 44 -14.07 7.78 -27.94
CA GLY A 44 -14.55 6.42 -28.06
C GLY A 44 -14.51 5.62 -26.76
N LEU A 45 -14.11 6.21 -25.63
CA LEU A 45 -14.04 5.53 -24.35
C LEU A 45 -15.40 5.06 -23.86
N LYS A 46 -15.43 3.81 -23.41
CA LYS A 46 -16.59 3.21 -22.73
C LYS A 46 -16.41 3.35 -21.22
N PRO A 47 -17.53 3.45 -20.47
CA PRO A 47 -17.48 3.40 -19.02
C PRO A 47 -16.79 2.12 -18.52
N ALA A 48 -15.99 2.27 -17.50
CA ALA A 48 -15.46 1.14 -16.77
C ALA A 48 -16.53 0.57 -15.82
N TRP A 49 -16.41 -0.71 -15.48
CA TRP A 49 -17.27 -1.36 -14.53
C TRP A 49 -16.43 -2.02 -13.45
N ASN A 50 -16.66 -1.65 -12.20
CA ASN A 50 -15.97 -2.21 -11.05
C ASN A 50 -16.89 -3.19 -10.32
N ASP A 51 -16.41 -4.43 -10.19
CA ASP A 51 -17.01 -5.48 -9.38
C ASP A 51 -16.22 -5.58 -8.08
N LEU A 52 -16.86 -5.36 -6.94
CA LEU A 52 -16.29 -5.52 -5.60
C LEU A 52 -17.01 -6.63 -4.87
N LEU A 53 -16.28 -7.68 -4.52
CA LEU A 53 -16.69 -8.68 -3.54
C LEU A 53 -15.91 -8.44 -2.25
N HIS A 54 -16.62 -8.36 -1.14
CA HIS A 54 -16.04 -8.16 0.18
C HIS A 54 -16.62 -9.16 1.17
N ALA A 55 -15.75 -9.78 1.95
CA ALA A 55 -16.12 -10.60 3.10
C ALA A 55 -15.39 -10.08 4.34
N PHE A 56 -16.08 -9.99 5.43
CA PHE A 56 -15.56 -9.56 6.71
C PHE A 56 -16.08 -10.45 7.83
N TYR A 57 -15.17 -11.00 8.59
CA TYR A 57 -15.47 -11.81 9.78
C TYR A 57 -14.92 -11.11 11.01
N ASN A 58 -15.74 -11.07 12.06
CA ASN A 58 -15.34 -10.58 13.37
C ASN A 58 -15.89 -11.51 14.46
N ALA A 59 -15.03 -11.88 15.37
CA ALA A 59 -15.38 -12.68 16.55
C ALA A 59 -14.68 -12.14 17.79
N TYR A 60 -15.38 -12.13 18.91
CA TYR A 60 -14.82 -11.72 20.19
C TYR A 60 -15.32 -12.58 21.33
N ASN A 61 -14.41 -13.19 22.08
CA ASN A 61 -14.70 -13.93 23.28
C ASN A 61 -14.32 -13.08 24.51
N ALA A 62 -15.33 -12.55 25.20
CA ALA A 62 -15.12 -11.66 26.34
C ALA A 62 -14.46 -12.36 27.54
N GLU A 63 -14.79 -13.64 27.80
CA GLU A 63 -14.22 -14.40 28.94
C GLU A 63 -12.73 -14.62 28.77
N ARG A 64 -12.32 -14.99 27.54
CA ARG A 64 -10.92 -15.23 27.16
C ARG A 64 -10.21 -13.96 26.71
N GLN A 65 -10.93 -12.86 26.48
CA GLN A 65 -10.43 -11.62 25.88
C GLN A 65 -9.73 -11.86 24.52
N GLN A 66 -10.28 -12.77 23.74
CA GLN A 66 -9.74 -13.14 22.43
C GLN A 66 -10.55 -12.47 21.34
N GLY A 67 -9.86 -11.84 20.42
CA GLY A 67 -10.45 -11.20 19.25
C GLY A 67 -9.89 -11.78 17.96
N THR A 68 -10.75 -12.06 17.00
CA THR A 68 -10.39 -12.47 15.65
C THR A 68 -11.09 -11.57 14.65
N MET A 69 -10.33 -11.02 13.72
CA MET A 69 -10.86 -10.25 12.62
C MET A 69 -10.23 -10.76 11.33
N ALA A 70 -11.04 -11.06 10.34
CA ALA A 70 -10.57 -11.45 9.03
C ALA A 70 -11.33 -10.71 7.93
N TYR A 71 -10.65 -10.40 6.84
CA TYR A 71 -11.29 -9.84 5.66
C TYR A 71 -10.74 -10.47 4.38
N ALA A 72 -11.58 -10.46 3.36
CA ALA A 72 -11.17 -10.78 2.00
C ALA A 72 -11.86 -9.82 1.04
N ASN A 73 -11.10 -9.26 0.13
CA ASN A 73 -11.56 -8.35 -0.90
C ASN A 73 -11.15 -8.87 -2.27
N PHE A 74 -12.05 -8.81 -3.22
CA PHE A 74 -11.74 -9.04 -4.62
C PHE A 74 -12.34 -7.91 -5.45
N ASN A 75 -11.49 -7.20 -6.19
CA ASN A 75 -11.90 -6.15 -7.11
C ASN A 75 -11.52 -6.55 -8.53
N HIS A 76 -12.46 -6.44 -9.44
CA HIS A 76 -12.23 -6.66 -10.87
C HIS A 76 -12.76 -5.46 -11.66
N THR A 77 -11.94 -4.90 -12.53
CA THR A 77 -12.33 -3.76 -13.36
C THR A 77 -12.42 -4.20 -14.81
N ARG A 78 -13.62 -4.20 -15.34
CA ARG A 78 -13.90 -4.38 -16.77
C ARG A 78 -13.82 -3.04 -17.48
N ASN A 79 -13.27 -3.02 -18.71
CA ASN A 79 -13.08 -1.80 -19.50
C ASN A 79 -12.37 -0.69 -18.70
N ALA A 80 -11.38 -1.04 -17.88
CA ALA A 80 -10.58 -0.06 -17.17
C ALA A 80 -10.03 0.98 -18.16
N ILE A 81 -10.01 2.24 -17.76
CA ILE A 81 -9.40 3.30 -18.55
C ILE A 81 -7.92 3.34 -18.15
N SER A 82 -7.06 3.03 -19.08
CA SER A 82 -5.61 3.03 -18.92
C SER A 82 -4.99 3.95 -19.97
N THR A 83 -3.75 4.37 -19.73
CA THR A 83 -3.02 5.18 -20.69
C THR A 83 -2.33 4.27 -21.70
N LEU A 84 -2.70 4.39 -22.97
CA LEU A 84 -1.91 3.89 -24.08
C LEU A 84 -0.76 4.87 -24.31
N MET A 85 0.48 4.37 -24.27
CA MET A 85 1.67 5.16 -24.48
C MET A 85 2.45 4.63 -25.66
N VAL A 86 2.80 5.56 -26.56
CA VAL A 86 3.76 5.33 -27.65
C VAL A 86 4.99 6.17 -27.35
N TYR A 87 6.13 5.51 -27.13
CA TYR A 87 7.40 6.16 -26.83
C TYR A 87 8.27 6.21 -28.09
N ASP A 88 8.55 7.41 -28.55
CA ASP A 88 9.46 7.65 -29.65
C ASP A 88 10.91 7.66 -29.17
N ALA A 89 11.63 6.56 -29.38
CA ALA A 89 12.99 6.39 -28.90
C ALA A 89 13.99 7.33 -29.62
N ALA A 90 13.67 7.80 -30.84
CA ALA A 90 14.56 8.69 -31.61
C ALA A 90 14.54 10.13 -31.07
N THR A 91 13.41 10.60 -30.59
CA THR A 91 13.22 11.97 -30.10
C THR A 91 13.07 12.08 -28.60
N GLY A 92 12.87 10.96 -27.87
CA GLY A 92 12.57 10.92 -26.45
C GLY A 92 11.15 11.38 -26.10
N ARG A 93 10.28 11.57 -27.08
CA ARG A 93 8.90 12.06 -26.91
C ARG A 93 7.96 10.92 -26.54
N ARG A 94 6.95 11.26 -25.73
CA ARG A 94 5.87 10.34 -25.34
C ARG A 94 4.56 10.87 -25.90
N PHE A 95 3.84 9.98 -26.57
CA PHE A 95 2.48 10.24 -27.02
C PHE A 95 1.55 9.37 -26.20
N THR A 96 0.53 9.98 -25.61
CA THR A 96 -0.36 9.28 -24.68
C THR A 96 -1.82 9.50 -25.03
N ARG A 97 -2.64 8.45 -24.87
CA ARG A 97 -4.09 8.50 -25.03
C ARG A 97 -4.75 7.55 -24.05
N PRO A 98 -5.88 7.94 -23.43
CA PRO A 98 -6.67 7.01 -22.63
C PRO A 98 -7.35 5.98 -23.54
N GLU A 99 -7.26 4.70 -23.14
CA GLU A 99 -7.87 3.56 -23.83
C GLU A 99 -8.54 2.61 -22.84
N ASN A 100 -9.61 1.93 -23.30
CA ASN A 100 -10.20 0.87 -22.49
C ASN A 100 -9.36 -0.41 -22.55
N ILE A 101 -9.11 -0.98 -21.41
CA ILE A 101 -8.38 -2.24 -21.26
C ILE A 101 -9.07 -3.13 -20.24
N SER A 102 -9.01 -4.44 -20.44
CA SER A 102 -9.54 -5.41 -19.50
C SER A 102 -8.45 -6.33 -18.97
N GLY A 103 -8.70 -6.85 -17.77
CA GLY A 103 -7.78 -7.78 -17.10
C GLY A 103 -7.17 -7.23 -15.82
N ASN A 104 -7.56 -6.04 -15.38
CA ASN A 104 -7.16 -5.47 -14.11
C ASN A 104 -7.99 -6.06 -12.97
N TRP A 105 -7.31 -6.62 -11.99
CA TRP A 105 -7.96 -7.10 -10.77
C TRP A 105 -6.98 -7.11 -9.61
N ASN A 106 -7.52 -7.05 -8.42
CA ASN A 106 -6.75 -7.25 -7.21
C ASN A 106 -7.55 -8.09 -6.20
N ALA A 107 -6.83 -8.93 -5.46
CA ALA A 107 -7.34 -9.67 -4.33
C ALA A 107 -6.51 -9.33 -3.11
N ALA A 108 -7.16 -9.12 -1.97
CA ALA A 108 -6.49 -8.85 -0.71
C ALA A 108 -7.20 -9.62 0.42
N ALA A 109 -6.44 -10.16 1.34
CA ALA A 109 -6.96 -10.81 2.54
C ALA A 109 -6.10 -10.46 3.75
N GLY A 110 -6.73 -10.45 4.91
CA GLY A 110 -6.01 -10.25 6.16
C GLY A 110 -6.70 -10.98 7.31
N LEU A 111 -5.86 -11.34 8.28
CA LEU A 111 -6.27 -11.98 9.52
C LEU A 111 -5.57 -11.29 10.68
N THR A 112 -6.33 -10.81 11.65
CA THR A 112 -5.80 -10.29 12.90
C THR A 112 -6.34 -11.15 14.04
N TYR A 113 -5.45 -11.56 14.93
CA TYR A 113 -5.77 -12.33 16.11
C TYR A 113 -5.10 -11.73 17.34
N ASN A 114 -5.89 -11.50 18.38
CA ASN A 114 -5.43 -10.96 19.66
C ASN A 114 -5.84 -11.90 20.77
N THR A 115 -4.91 -12.25 21.66
CA THR A 115 -5.18 -13.14 22.78
C THR A 115 -4.24 -12.88 23.96
N PRO A 116 -4.72 -12.92 25.20
CA PRO A 116 -3.86 -13.13 26.35
C PRO A 116 -3.25 -14.54 26.28
N ILE A 117 -2.00 -14.68 26.65
CA ILE A 117 -1.30 -15.97 26.67
C ILE A 117 -1.15 -16.54 28.09
N ASP A 118 -1.47 -15.73 29.10
CA ASP A 118 -1.44 -16.11 30.51
C ASP A 118 -2.82 -15.99 31.19
N LYS A 119 -3.01 -16.65 32.29
CA LYS A 119 -4.25 -16.63 33.07
C LYS A 119 -4.55 -15.26 33.70
N GLN A 120 -3.51 -14.51 34.01
CA GLN A 120 -3.62 -13.18 34.62
C GLN A 120 -3.89 -12.09 33.56
N LYS A 121 -3.80 -12.47 32.27
CA LYS A 121 -4.04 -11.60 31.11
C LYS A 121 -3.12 -10.37 31.07
N VAL A 122 -1.94 -10.49 31.63
CA VAL A 122 -0.90 -9.45 31.62
C VAL A 122 0.00 -9.56 30.38
N PHE A 123 0.15 -10.77 29.81
CA PHE A 123 0.80 -11.00 28.54
C PHE A 123 -0.23 -11.12 27.42
N THR A 124 -0.12 -10.28 26.40
CA THR A 124 -0.99 -10.31 25.22
C THR A 124 -0.17 -10.51 23.97
N LEU A 125 -0.65 -11.44 23.13
CA LEU A 125 -0.14 -11.67 21.79
C LEU A 125 -1.11 -11.05 20.79
N SER A 126 -0.60 -10.25 19.87
CA SER A 126 -1.31 -9.76 18.69
C SER A 126 -0.56 -10.16 17.45
N THR A 127 -1.24 -10.76 16.50
CA THR A 127 -0.69 -11.09 15.19
C THR A 127 -1.60 -10.58 14.09
N SER A 128 -1.01 -10.09 12.99
CA SER A 128 -1.76 -9.60 11.84
C SER A 128 -1.04 -9.95 10.55
N THR A 129 -1.63 -10.91 9.83
CA THR A 129 -1.19 -11.33 8.50
C THR A 129 -1.98 -10.59 7.43
N ASN A 130 -1.31 -10.04 6.44
CA ASN A 130 -1.92 -9.37 5.29
C ASN A 130 -1.32 -9.90 4.00
N THR A 131 -2.15 -10.14 3.01
CA THR A 131 -1.71 -10.51 1.67
C THR A 131 -2.49 -9.73 0.63
N ALA A 132 -1.82 -9.33 -0.43
CA ALA A 132 -2.48 -8.71 -1.57
C ALA A 132 -1.81 -9.20 -2.88
N PHE A 133 -2.62 -9.46 -3.87
CA PHE A 133 -2.17 -9.74 -5.22
C PHE A 133 -2.86 -8.79 -6.18
N THR A 134 -2.06 -8.09 -6.98
CA THR A 134 -2.57 -7.12 -7.96
C THR A 134 -2.08 -7.50 -9.34
N ARG A 135 -2.99 -7.54 -10.29
CA ARG A 135 -2.71 -7.68 -11.71
C ARG A 135 -3.13 -6.40 -12.43
N ASN A 136 -2.15 -5.70 -12.98
CA ASN A 136 -2.39 -4.51 -13.81
C ASN A 136 -2.01 -4.82 -15.26
N VAL A 137 -2.81 -4.30 -16.17
CA VAL A 137 -2.58 -4.43 -17.61
C VAL A 137 -2.48 -3.03 -18.20
N GLY A 138 -1.46 -2.78 -18.97
CA GLY A 138 -1.23 -1.54 -19.71
C GLY A 138 -0.80 -1.83 -21.16
N PHE A 139 -0.73 -0.81 -21.98
CA PHE A 139 -0.21 -0.89 -23.34
C PHE A 139 1.07 -0.10 -23.46
N VAL A 140 2.04 -0.65 -24.17
CA VAL A 140 3.30 0.02 -24.53
C VAL A 140 3.59 -0.22 -25.99
N SER A 141 4.07 0.82 -26.67
CA SER A 141 4.65 0.74 -28.02
C SER A 141 5.91 1.60 -28.06
N THR A 142 6.96 1.08 -28.66
CA THR A 142 8.27 1.77 -28.73
C THR A 142 8.79 1.74 -30.17
N PRO A 143 8.36 2.68 -31.05
CA PRO A 143 8.93 2.81 -32.40
C PRO A 143 10.37 3.32 -32.35
N SER A 144 11.17 2.87 -33.29
CA SER A 144 12.58 3.22 -33.38
C SER A 144 12.85 4.43 -34.29
N THR A 145 11.87 4.88 -35.08
CA THR A 145 11.97 6.02 -35.98
C THR A 145 11.19 7.22 -35.46
N PRO A 146 11.65 8.47 -35.75
CA PRO A 146 10.88 9.66 -35.37
C PRO A 146 9.48 9.64 -35.97
N LEU A 147 8.46 9.85 -35.13
CA LEU A 147 7.06 9.78 -35.55
C LEU A 147 6.58 11.08 -36.20
N PHE A 148 7.03 12.22 -35.66
CA PHE A 148 6.58 13.55 -36.13
C PHE A 148 7.69 14.59 -35.99
N ASN A 149 7.75 15.50 -36.99
CA ASN A 149 8.69 16.63 -37.03
C ASN A 149 8.11 17.91 -36.39
N GLY A 150 7.33 17.80 -35.34
CA GLY A 150 6.68 18.93 -34.66
C GLY A 150 5.58 18.46 -33.77
N THR A 151 4.65 19.35 -33.38
CA THR A 151 3.44 18.97 -32.64
C THR A 151 2.45 18.34 -33.62
N PRO A 152 2.03 17.07 -33.38
CA PRO A 152 1.05 16.42 -34.26
C PRO A 152 -0.35 17.03 -34.10
N THR A 153 -1.14 16.94 -35.19
CA THR A 153 -2.58 17.22 -35.09
C THR A 153 -3.32 16.08 -34.39
N ILE A 154 -4.56 16.32 -34.01
CA ILE A 154 -5.38 15.28 -33.34
C ILE A 154 -5.65 14.09 -34.29
N GLU A 155 -5.82 14.34 -35.59
CA GLU A 155 -6.01 13.30 -36.61
C GLU A 155 -4.74 12.43 -36.74
N GLN A 156 -3.57 13.06 -36.72
CA GLN A 156 -2.29 12.36 -36.76
C GLN A 156 -2.09 11.49 -35.51
N LEU A 157 -2.44 12.01 -34.32
CA LEU A 157 -2.40 11.21 -33.06
C LEU A 157 -3.39 10.06 -33.13
N ASN A 158 -4.62 10.27 -33.57
CA ASN A 158 -5.62 9.21 -33.67
C ASN A 158 -5.16 8.12 -34.67
N THR A 159 -4.55 8.49 -35.79
CA THR A 159 -3.95 7.55 -36.72
C THR A 159 -2.82 6.78 -36.08
N LEU A 160 -1.91 7.46 -35.40
CA LEU A 160 -0.82 6.80 -34.66
C LEU A 160 -1.34 5.73 -33.71
N PHE A 161 -2.31 6.08 -32.84
CA PHE A 161 -2.83 5.15 -31.85
C PHE A 161 -3.66 4.00 -32.43
N SER A 162 -4.23 4.19 -33.62
CA SER A 162 -4.96 3.11 -34.31
C SER A 162 -4.05 2.15 -35.07
N THR A 163 -2.86 2.61 -35.52
CA THR A 163 -1.93 1.84 -36.34
C THR A 163 -0.70 1.35 -35.59
N ALA A 164 -0.37 1.95 -34.44
CA ALA A 164 0.79 1.55 -33.65
C ALA A 164 0.66 0.10 -33.17
N ALA A 165 1.69 -0.69 -33.45
CA ALA A 165 1.82 -2.01 -32.86
C ALA A 165 2.01 -1.86 -31.34
N THR A 166 1.00 -2.22 -30.58
CA THR A 166 1.01 -2.13 -29.14
C THR A 166 1.13 -3.49 -28.50
N GLU A 167 2.00 -3.62 -27.52
CA GLU A 167 2.12 -4.81 -26.70
C GLU A 167 1.45 -4.61 -25.35
N LYS A 168 0.82 -5.67 -24.85
CA LYS A 168 0.25 -5.65 -23.50
C LYS A 168 1.36 -5.89 -22.49
N ASN A 169 1.58 -4.91 -21.64
CA ASN A 169 2.41 -5.10 -20.46
C ASN A 169 1.52 -5.51 -19.28
N VAL A 170 1.74 -6.72 -18.78
CA VAL A 170 1.03 -7.26 -17.62
C VAL A 170 1.98 -7.26 -16.44
N SER A 171 1.65 -6.50 -15.42
CA SER A 171 2.39 -6.51 -14.16
C SER A 171 1.61 -7.26 -13.08
N HIS A 172 2.34 -8.04 -12.31
CA HIS A 172 1.86 -8.75 -11.14
C HIS A 172 2.64 -8.27 -9.92
N VAL A 173 1.92 -7.96 -8.86
CA VAL A 173 2.52 -7.59 -7.58
C VAL A 173 1.87 -8.43 -6.51
N LEU A 174 2.68 -9.23 -5.81
CA LEU A 174 2.31 -9.97 -4.61
C LEU A 174 2.93 -9.26 -3.41
N THR A 175 2.11 -8.98 -2.41
CA THR A 175 2.56 -8.43 -1.12
C THR A 175 2.16 -9.40 -0.01
N LEU A 176 3.10 -9.72 0.87
CA LEU A 176 2.86 -10.50 2.08
C LEU A 176 3.38 -9.67 3.26
N GLY A 177 2.57 -9.50 4.28
CA GLY A 177 2.95 -8.77 5.49
C GLY A 177 2.54 -9.56 6.74
N GLU A 178 3.43 -9.60 7.72
CA GLU A 178 3.17 -10.13 9.04
C GLU A 178 3.60 -9.12 10.08
N ASN A 179 2.73 -8.89 11.07
CA ASN A 179 3.04 -8.13 12.27
C ASN A 179 2.81 -9.02 13.48
N LEU A 180 3.75 -9.00 14.39
CA LEU A 180 3.70 -9.73 15.65
C LEU A 180 4.01 -8.77 16.79
N ASP A 181 3.12 -8.69 17.77
CA ASP A 181 3.30 -7.88 18.98
C ASP A 181 3.08 -8.76 20.21
N LEU A 182 4.05 -8.76 21.10
CA LEU A 182 3.98 -9.41 22.41
C LEU A 182 4.11 -8.33 23.46
N ALA A 183 3.05 -8.07 24.20
CA ALA A 183 3.02 -7.02 25.22
C ALA A 183 2.85 -7.61 26.62
N TYR A 184 3.62 -7.09 27.56
CA TYR A 184 3.49 -7.31 28.99
C TYR A 184 3.02 -6.01 29.65
N ARG A 185 1.84 -6.03 30.26
CA ARG A 185 1.19 -4.85 30.82
C ARG A 185 0.92 -4.96 32.31
N GLN A 186 1.43 -3.98 33.04
CA GLN A 186 1.22 -3.78 34.45
C GLN A 186 0.85 -2.31 34.73
N PRO A 187 0.21 -1.98 35.88
CA PRO A 187 -0.17 -0.59 36.17
C PRO A 187 0.98 0.43 36.10
N MET A 188 2.18 0.01 36.47
CA MET A 188 3.35 0.89 36.48
C MET A 188 4.17 0.82 35.19
N TRP A 189 4.14 -0.27 34.47
CA TRP A 189 4.98 -0.47 33.29
C TRP A 189 4.29 -1.29 32.20
N ASP A 190 4.60 -0.94 30.99
CA ASP A 190 4.15 -1.62 29.79
C ASP A 190 5.41 -1.86 28.91
N ILE A 191 5.63 -3.10 28.53
CA ILE A 191 6.75 -3.48 27.67
C ILE A 191 6.16 -4.26 26.50
N ALA A 192 6.49 -3.88 25.27
CA ALA A 192 6.08 -4.63 24.09
C ALA A 192 7.29 -4.92 23.18
N LEU A 193 7.34 -6.17 22.75
CA LEU A 193 8.22 -6.61 21.64
C LEU A 193 7.38 -6.62 20.37
N ASN A 194 7.87 -5.97 19.33
CA ASN A 194 7.19 -5.90 18.05
C ASN A 194 8.10 -6.37 16.92
N GLY A 195 7.51 -7.05 15.98
CA GLY A 195 8.15 -7.54 14.77
C GLY A 195 7.25 -7.33 13.57
N ARG A 196 7.82 -6.87 12.47
CA ARG A 196 7.11 -6.72 11.19
C ARG A 196 7.99 -7.22 10.07
N VAL A 197 7.40 -7.99 9.18
CA VAL A 197 8.02 -8.45 7.95
C VAL A 197 7.09 -8.11 6.80
N ASN A 198 7.60 -7.45 5.77
CA ASN A 198 6.89 -7.24 4.52
C ASN A 198 7.73 -7.79 3.37
N TYR A 199 7.13 -8.63 2.57
CA TYR A 199 7.68 -9.14 1.33
C TYR A 199 6.86 -8.64 0.16
N GLN A 200 7.52 -8.19 -0.89
CA GLN A 200 6.89 -7.82 -2.15
C GLN A 200 7.62 -8.48 -3.30
N HIS A 201 6.87 -9.23 -4.09
CA HIS A 201 7.31 -9.75 -5.38
C HIS A 201 6.61 -8.99 -6.50
N SER A 202 7.38 -8.40 -7.41
CA SER A 202 6.85 -7.72 -8.59
C SER A 202 7.45 -8.28 -9.87
N ARG A 203 6.59 -8.44 -10.88
CA ARG A 203 6.97 -8.96 -12.21
C ARG A 203 6.20 -8.22 -13.29
N ALA A 204 6.86 -7.84 -14.36
CA ALA A 204 6.23 -7.27 -15.55
C ALA A 204 6.59 -8.10 -16.80
N SER A 205 5.63 -8.26 -17.73
CA SER A 205 5.81 -9.12 -18.92
C SER A 205 6.81 -8.58 -19.92
N LEU A 206 6.87 -7.24 -20.08
CA LEU A 206 7.78 -6.58 -21.05
C LEU A 206 9.12 -6.14 -20.44
N GLN A 207 9.26 -6.23 -19.13
CA GLN A 207 10.46 -5.82 -18.41
C GLN A 207 10.91 -6.95 -17.49
N SER A 208 11.40 -8.04 -18.08
CA SER A 208 11.85 -9.23 -17.34
C SER A 208 13.00 -8.93 -16.36
N THR A 209 13.75 -7.86 -16.62
CA THR A 209 14.83 -7.38 -15.73
C THR A 209 14.32 -6.65 -14.48
N THR A 210 13.03 -6.35 -14.41
CA THR A 210 12.39 -5.69 -13.26
C THR A 210 11.69 -6.65 -12.32
N GLN A 211 12.05 -7.93 -12.34
CA GLN A 211 11.64 -8.83 -11.26
C GLN A 211 12.34 -8.37 -9.98
N LEU A 212 11.54 -7.95 -9.01
CA LEU A 212 12.05 -7.46 -7.74
C LEU A 212 11.41 -8.28 -6.62
N ASP A 213 12.28 -8.87 -5.82
CA ASP A 213 11.95 -9.51 -4.55
C ASP A 213 12.47 -8.62 -3.43
N THR A 214 11.59 -7.81 -2.84
CA THR A 214 11.98 -6.88 -1.79
C THR A 214 11.46 -7.31 -0.44
N TRP A 215 12.29 -7.12 0.57
CA TRP A 215 11.99 -7.41 1.95
C TRP A 215 12.20 -6.17 2.81
N SER A 216 11.26 -5.92 3.71
CA SER A 216 11.41 -4.93 4.76
C SER A 216 11.14 -5.60 6.09
N PHE A 217 12.08 -5.48 7.00
CA PHE A 217 12.00 -6.02 8.36
C PHE A 217 12.03 -4.86 9.33
N SER A 218 11.20 -4.92 10.35
CA SER A 218 11.30 -4.04 11.50
C SER A 218 11.06 -4.88 12.74
N TYR A 219 11.98 -4.80 13.71
CA TYR A 219 11.80 -5.45 14.99
C TYR A 219 12.37 -4.55 16.09
N GLY A 220 11.71 -4.57 17.23
CA GLY A 220 12.07 -3.68 18.29
C GLY A 220 11.35 -3.94 19.61
N MET A 221 11.59 -3.04 20.52
CA MET A 221 10.98 -3.04 21.83
C MET A 221 10.51 -1.63 22.16
N THR A 222 9.32 -1.53 22.73
CA THR A 222 8.81 -0.31 23.36
C THR A 222 8.64 -0.54 24.84
N GLY A 223 8.94 0.46 25.65
CA GLY A 223 8.78 0.40 27.10
C GLY A 223 8.22 1.71 27.63
N ASN A 224 7.23 1.61 28.53
CA ASN A 224 6.66 2.74 29.25
C ASN A 224 6.71 2.43 30.75
N LEU A 225 7.17 3.40 31.53
CA LEU A 225 7.21 3.36 32.99
C LEU A 225 6.47 4.57 33.53
N ASN A 226 5.42 4.32 34.33
CA ASN A 226 4.64 5.36 34.99
C ASN A 226 4.86 5.30 36.50
N LEU A 227 5.49 6.33 37.05
CA LEU A 227 5.79 6.42 38.46
C LEU A 227 4.67 7.15 39.22
N PRO A 228 4.40 6.75 40.49
CA PRO A 228 3.25 7.29 41.23
C PRO A 228 3.32 8.79 41.51
N PHE A 229 4.52 9.41 41.46
CA PHE A 229 4.71 10.84 41.70
C PHE A 229 4.52 11.69 40.44
N GLY A 230 3.92 11.14 39.35
CA GLY A 230 3.57 11.89 38.14
C GLY A 230 4.69 11.97 37.11
N MET A 231 5.75 11.18 37.27
CA MET A 231 6.79 11.03 36.27
C MET A 231 6.49 9.84 35.35
N SER A 232 6.71 10.00 34.07
CA SER A 232 6.67 8.88 33.10
C SER A 232 7.93 8.90 32.23
N PHE A 233 8.38 7.70 31.91
CA PHE A 233 9.47 7.45 30.98
C PHE A 233 8.97 6.52 29.89
N SER A 234 9.19 6.87 28.63
CA SER A 234 8.95 5.99 27.49
C SER A 234 10.19 5.91 26.61
N SER A 235 10.41 4.75 26.04
CA SER A 235 11.49 4.50 25.12
C SER A 235 11.08 3.50 24.07
N ASP A 236 11.47 3.71 22.84
CA ASP A 236 11.38 2.75 21.75
C ASP A 236 12.75 2.58 21.06
N ILE A 237 13.11 1.35 20.85
CA ILE A 237 14.29 0.96 20.06
C ILE A 237 13.83 -0.01 18.98
N ARG A 238 14.19 0.27 17.73
CA ARG A 238 13.82 -0.58 16.60
C ARG A 238 14.92 -0.62 15.55
N MET A 239 15.14 -1.82 15.04
CA MET A 239 15.93 -2.05 13.83
C MET A 239 15.00 -2.05 12.62
N GLN A 240 15.34 -1.27 11.60
CA GLN A 240 14.72 -1.32 10.28
C GLN A 240 15.73 -1.82 9.26
N SER A 241 15.33 -2.77 8.44
CA SER A 241 16.20 -3.35 7.41
C SER A 241 15.44 -3.50 6.10
N ARG A 242 16.09 -3.14 5.01
CA ARG A 242 15.56 -3.28 3.66
C ARG A 242 16.51 -4.09 2.81
N ARG A 243 15.97 -4.99 1.98
CA ARG A 243 16.74 -5.90 1.12
C ARG A 243 16.05 -6.11 -0.21
N GLY A 244 16.83 -6.46 -1.22
CA GLY A 244 16.32 -6.83 -2.55
C GLY A 244 16.01 -5.65 -3.47
N PHE A 245 16.33 -4.42 -3.06
CA PHE A 245 16.17 -3.25 -3.94
C PHE A 245 17.32 -3.18 -4.95
N SER A 246 17.00 -2.80 -6.19
CA SER A 246 17.98 -2.69 -7.27
C SER A 246 19.03 -1.60 -7.01
N ALA A 247 18.65 -0.50 -6.37
CA ALA A 247 19.58 0.52 -5.92
C ALA A 247 20.22 0.09 -4.59
N ALA A 248 21.54 -0.07 -4.56
CA ALA A 248 22.26 -0.52 -3.37
C ALA A 248 22.03 0.38 -2.14
N SER A 249 21.89 1.70 -2.36
CA SER A 249 21.61 2.69 -1.31
C SER A 249 20.26 2.49 -0.61
N MET A 250 19.32 1.76 -1.22
CA MET A 250 18.01 1.45 -0.62
C MET A 250 18.05 0.21 0.28
N ASN A 251 19.14 -0.59 0.25
CA ASN A 251 19.31 -1.77 1.08
C ASN A 251 19.99 -1.39 2.40
N THR A 252 19.21 -0.79 3.29
CA THR A 252 19.72 -0.18 4.54
C THR A 252 19.49 -1.06 5.77
N ASN A 253 20.24 -0.74 6.83
CA ASN A 253 19.99 -1.15 8.21
C ASN A 253 20.06 0.10 9.07
N GLU A 254 18.98 0.40 9.77
CA GLU A 254 18.86 1.59 10.59
C GLU A 254 18.40 1.18 11.99
N LEU A 255 19.21 1.46 13.01
CA LEU A 255 18.84 1.28 14.40
C LEU A 255 18.37 2.63 14.95
N ILE A 256 17.07 2.77 15.15
CA ILE A 256 16.46 4.01 15.64
C ILE A 256 16.13 3.83 17.11
N TRP A 257 16.57 4.77 17.92
CA TRP A 257 16.28 4.82 19.35
C TRP A 257 15.72 6.17 19.74
N ASN A 258 14.50 6.17 20.29
CA ASN A 258 13.83 7.33 20.81
C ASN A 258 13.58 7.17 22.30
N ALA A 259 13.56 8.27 23.04
CA ALA A 259 13.21 8.29 24.45
C ALA A 259 12.45 9.57 24.81
N GLN A 260 11.58 9.46 25.80
CA GLN A 260 10.80 10.58 26.29
C GLN A 260 10.69 10.51 27.81
N ILE A 261 10.85 11.63 28.47
CA ILE A 261 10.65 11.80 29.92
C ILE A 261 9.60 12.88 30.10
N SER A 262 8.57 12.61 30.87
CA SER A 262 7.52 13.57 31.21
C SER A 262 7.34 13.63 32.70
N GLN A 263 7.17 14.84 33.23
CA GLN A 263 6.87 15.10 34.62
C GLN A 263 5.64 15.98 34.73
N SER A 264 4.63 15.49 35.43
CA SER A 264 3.43 16.26 35.76
C SER A 264 3.61 16.92 37.14
N PHE A 265 3.33 18.20 37.19
CA PHE A 265 3.42 19.06 38.36
C PHE A 265 2.01 19.50 38.79
N LEU A 266 1.92 20.07 39.96
CA LEU A 266 0.71 20.54 40.61
C LEU A 266 -0.22 19.38 41.05
N ARG A 267 -1.11 19.67 42.03
CA ARG A 267 -1.99 18.64 42.66
C ARG A 267 -2.99 18.03 41.67
N ASP A 268 -3.42 18.83 40.68
CA ASP A 268 -4.36 18.48 39.61
C ASP A 268 -3.67 17.99 38.35
N ARG A 269 -2.30 17.92 38.34
CA ARG A 269 -1.48 17.57 37.18
C ARG A 269 -1.70 18.48 35.97
N SER A 270 -2.08 19.75 36.24
CA SER A 270 -2.41 20.72 35.20
C SER A 270 -1.19 21.24 34.41
N LEU A 271 0.03 21.02 34.91
CA LEU A 271 1.27 21.33 34.20
C LEU A 271 2.06 20.06 33.96
N THR A 272 2.37 19.77 32.70
CA THR A 272 3.25 18.66 32.30
C THR A 272 4.41 19.21 31.49
N VAL A 273 5.62 18.88 31.88
CA VAL A 273 6.85 19.15 31.12
C VAL A 273 7.34 17.86 30.52
N THR A 274 7.61 17.88 29.23
CA THR A 274 8.09 16.73 28.45
C THR A 274 9.40 17.07 27.75
N LEU A 275 10.36 16.16 27.90
CA LEU A 275 11.61 16.15 27.13
C LEU A 275 11.56 14.95 26.21
N GLN A 276 11.74 15.19 24.92
CA GLN A 276 11.75 14.17 23.87
C GLN A 276 13.11 14.13 23.18
N PHE A 277 13.59 12.94 22.96
CA PHE A 277 14.84 12.66 22.26
C PHE A 277 14.53 11.73 21.10
N ASP A 278 14.68 12.20 19.89
CA ASP A 278 14.43 11.46 18.66
C ASP A 278 15.76 11.07 18.02
N ASP A 279 15.82 9.86 17.50
CA ASP A 279 16.99 9.29 16.81
C ASP A 279 18.31 9.54 17.56
N ILE A 280 18.38 9.09 18.83
CA ILE A 280 19.53 9.30 19.73
C ILE A 280 20.83 8.79 19.10
N LEU A 281 20.76 7.79 18.23
CA LEU A 281 21.92 7.20 17.55
C LEU A 281 22.26 7.89 16.22
N SER A 282 21.42 8.85 15.76
CA SER A 282 21.59 9.60 14.50
C SER A 282 21.81 8.68 13.29
N GLN A 283 21.00 7.61 13.19
CA GLN A 283 21.12 6.63 12.12
C GLN A 283 19.98 6.70 11.09
N GLN A 284 19.00 7.55 11.32
CA GLN A 284 17.91 7.75 10.37
C GLN A 284 18.41 8.58 9.18
N SER A 285 18.30 8.02 7.96
CA SER A 285 18.73 8.67 6.70
C SER A 285 17.55 9.14 5.86
#